data_f8cd27f12d9ac3c8577919713a4b2cff
#
_entry.id   f8cd27f12d9ac3c8577919713a4b2cff
#
_cell.length_a   1.000
_cell.length_b   1.000
_cell.length_c   1.000
_cell.angle_alpha   90.00
_cell.angle_beta   90.00
_cell.angle_gamma   90.00
#
_symmetry.space_group_name_H-M   'P 1'
#
loop_
_entity.id
_entity.type
_entity.pdbx_description
1 polymer ?
#
loop_
_entity_poly.entity_id
_entity_poly.type
_entity_poly.pdbx_seq_one_letter_code
_entity_poly.pdbx_strand_id
1 'polypeptide(L)'
;MAPARIVATDGFTLNPGDNPWDEIGALGTLAVYERTAPAELTARCREAEILIVNKTRVRAEALAERPRLRYISVSATGYDCVDIAAAGHRGIPVSNVPVYGTDSVAQYVFSALLHVWHNIAGHAAAVQAGEWGAQPDWSFWKTPLTELRGKTMGIVGFGRIGRRVGELAHAFGMSVMAHDAFRGADPGYAPFAWAALEELFAASDVVSLHCPLTAENQAFVNTNLLNRMKPTAVLINASRGPLLNERDLAGALNTGRIAAAVVDVVSAEPIRPDNPLLSARHIVITPHIAWATREARQRLMRTTAENVKAFLEGKPQNVVNGF
;
A
#
# COMPACT_ATOMS: atom_id res chain seq x y z
N MET A 1 39.77 -2.96 4.46
CA MET A 1 38.89 -4.05 4.00
C MET A 1 38.38 -3.65 2.63
N ALA A 2 38.15 -4.61 1.73
CA ALA A 2 37.49 -4.31 0.43
C ALA A 2 36.07 -3.77 0.71
N PRO A 3 35.56 -2.83 -0.11
CA PRO A 3 34.22 -2.31 0.06
C PRO A 3 33.17 -3.43 -0.11
N ALA A 4 32.10 -3.41 0.71
CA ALA A 4 31.05 -4.39 0.67
C ALA A 4 30.33 -4.39 -0.70
N ARG A 5 29.98 -5.57 -1.20
CA ARG A 5 29.25 -5.70 -2.48
C ARG A 5 27.74 -5.62 -2.24
N ILE A 6 27.15 -4.52 -2.68
CA ILE A 6 25.73 -4.19 -2.54
C ILE A 6 25.03 -4.41 -3.89
N VAL A 7 23.93 -5.15 -3.88
CA VAL A 7 23.12 -5.38 -5.09
C VAL A 7 21.67 -4.98 -4.81
N ALA A 8 21.14 -4.05 -5.61
CA ALA A 8 19.71 -3.73 -5.66
C ALA A 8 19.07 -4.43 -6.88
N THR A 9 18.02 -5.22 -6.63
CA THR A 9 17.47 -6.14 -7.66
C THR A 9 16.31 -5.57 -8.45
N ASP A 10 15.62 -4.56 -7.94
CA ASP A 10 14.38 -4.00 -8.50
C ASP A 10 14.27 -2.49 -8.24
N GLY A 11 15.30 -1.78 -8.66
CA GLY A 11 15.49 -0.35 -8.37
C GLY A 11 14.57 0.60 -9.13
N PHE A 12 13.93 0.18 -10.22
CA PHE A 12 13.14 1.07 -11.09
C PHE A 12 12.05 1.84 -10.33
N THR A 13 11.27 1.15 -9.49
CA THR A 13 10.18 1.79 -8.73
C THR A 13 10.66 2.72 -7.63
N LEU A 14 11.90 2.51 -7.14
CA LEU A 14 12.53 3.34 -6.11
C LEU A 14 13.10 4.63 -6.71
N ASN A 15 13.68 4.51 -7.91
CA ASN A 15 14.28 5.63 -8.64
C ASN A 15 13.92 5.58 -10.14
N PRO A 16 12.80 6.16 -10.54
CA PRO A 16 12.48 6.33 -11.97
C PRO A 16 13.25 7.48 -12.65
N GLY A 17 14.32 7.97 -12.03
CA GLY A 17 15.16 9.07 -12.53
C GLY A 17 15.23 10.31 -11.63
N ASP A 18 14.52 10.33 -10.50
CA ASP A 18 14.40 11.48 -9.60
C ASP A 18 14.79 11.19 -8.14
N ASN A 19 15.38 10.05 -7.84
CA ASN A 19 15.73 9.60 -6.50
C ASN A 19 17.06 8.82 -6.51
N PRO A 20 18.21 9.52 -6.55
CA PRO A 20 19.52 8.93 -6.80
C PRO A 20 19.97 7.93 -5.73
N TRP A 21 20.88 7.03 -6.10
CA TRP A 21 21.42 5.97 -5.24
C TRP A 21 22.71 6.37 -4.51
N ASP A 22 23.08 7.64 -4.53
CA ASP A 22 24.40 8.14 -4.09
C ASP A 22 24.70 7.80 -2.63
N GLU A 23 23.71 7.93 -1.73
CA GLU A 23 23.88 7.62 -0.31
C GLU A 23 24.21 6.14 -0.09
N ILE A 24 23.60 5.24 -0.86
CA ILE A 24 23.87 3.80 -0.78
C ILE A 24 25.17 3.47 -1.50
N GLY A 25 25.44 4.11 -2.64
CA GLY A 25 26.70 3.94 -3.38
C GLY A 25 27.94 4.33 -2.62
N ALA A 26 27.83 5.30 -1.69
CA ALA A 26 28.92 5.70 -0.81
C ALA A 26 29.28 4.63 0.27
N LEU A 27 28.41 3.62 0.49
CA LEU A 27 28.62 2.58 1.51
C LEU A 27 29.36 1.34 0.98
N GLY A 28 29.51 1.20 -0.35
CA GLY A 28 30.17 0.04 -0.92
C GLY A 28 30.13 0.01 -2.45
N THR A 29 30.52 -1.12 -3.02
CA THR A 29 30.40 -1.32 -4.48
C THR A 29 28.97 -1.68 -4.82
N LEU A 30 28.21 -0.71 -5.35
CA LEU A 30 26.78 -0.84 -5.65
C LEU A 30 26.56 -1.24 -7.09
N ALA A 31 25.76 -2.30 -7.29
CA ALA A 31 25.15 -2.65 -8.58
C ALA A 31 23.63 -2.50 -8.47
N VAL A 32 23.02 -1.71 -9.34
CA VAL A 32 21.57 -1.50 -9.39
C VAL A 32 21.01 -2.11 -10.68
N TYR A 33 20.05 -3.02 -10.50
CA TYR A 33 19.26 -3.55 -11.60
C TYR A 33 17.86 -2.95 -11.52
N GLU A 34 17.35 -2.43 -12.60
CA GLU A 34 15.99 -1.88 -12.65
C GLU A 34 14.93 -2.94 -12.33
N ARG A 35 15.11 -4.12 -12.91
CA ARG A 35 14.25 -5.30 -12.73
C ARG A 35 15.12 -6.55 -12.76
N THR A 36 14.76 -7.55 -11.97
CA THR A 36 15.45 -8.86 -11.98
C THR A 36 14.42 -9.96 -12.12
N ALA A 37 14.47 -10.69 -13.24
CA ALA A 37 13.64 -11.87 -13.41
C ALA A 37 14.11 -13.00 -12.46
N PRO A 38 13.21 -13.91 -12.03
CA PRO A 38 13.59 -15.01 -11.13
C PRO A 38 14.80 -15.82 -11.61
N ALA A 39 14.91 -16.09 -12.92
CA ALA A 39 16.04 -16.83 -13.51
C ALA A 39 17.36 -16.06 -13.45
N GLU A 40 17.34 -14.75 -13.35
CA GLU A 40 18.54 -13.90 -13.30
C GLU A 40 19.07 -13.66 -11.89
N LEU A 41 18.23 -13.89 -10.87
CA LEU A 41 18.52 -13.53 -9.48
C LEU A 41 19.82 -14.18 -8.98
N THR A 42 20.03 -15.45 -9.29
CA THR A 42 21.24 -16.18 -8.86
C THR A 42 22.50 -15.59 -9.47
N ALA A 43 22.51 -15.33 -10.78
CA ALA A 43 23.66 -14.79 -11.45
C ALA A 43 24.00 -13.37 -10.98
N ARG A 44 23.00 -12.50 -10.86
CA ARG A 44 23.17 -11.09 -10.45
C ARG A 44 23.60 -10.93 -9.01
N CYS A 45 23.14 -11.83 -8.13
CA CYS A 45 23.39 -11.74 -6.68
C CYS A 45 24.46 -12.73 -6.17
N ARG A 46 25.18 -13.43 -7.04
CA ARG A 46 26.17 -14.45 -6.66
C ARG A 46 27.21 -13.92 -5.67
N GLU A 47 27.71 -12.73 -5.91
CA GLU A 47 28.77 -12.11 -5.13
C GLU A 47 28.27 -11.06 -4.14
N ALA A 48 26.94 -10.92 -3.99
CA ALA A 48 26.36 -9.93 -3.09
C ALA A 48 26.60 -10.30 -1.63
N GLU A 49 27.09 -9.35 -0.84
CA GLU A 49 27.14 -9.42 0.61
C GLU A 49 25.90 -8.76 1.24
N ILE A 50 25.38 -7.74 0.57
CA ILE A 50 24.18 -6.99 0.93
C ILE A 50 23.23 -7.01 -0.22
N LEU A 51 21.98 -7.40 0.03
CA LEU A 51 20.91 -7.42 -0.96
C LEU A 51 19.84 -6.38 -0.61
N ILE A 52 19.54 -5.50 -1.54
CA ILE A 52 18.43 -4.55 -1.44
C ILE A 52 17.33 -5.03 -2.37
N VAL A 53 16.13 -5.24 -1.80
CA VAL A 53 14.96 -5.71 -2.54
C VAL A 53 13.74 -4.85 -2.24
N ASN A 54 12.84 -4.68 -3.20
CA ASN A 54 11.53 -4.08 -2.97
C ASN A 54 10.42 -5.13 -3.12
N LYS A 55 10.37 -5.81 -4.28
CA LYS A 55 9.37 -6.84 -4.61
C LYS A 55 9.98 -8.15 -5.14
N THR A 56 11.27 -8.16 -5.43
CA THR A 56 11.98 -9.38 -5.84
C THR A 56 11.83 -10.46 -4.76
N ARG A 57 11.34 -11.62 -5.15
CA ARG A 57 11.13 -12.73 -4.22
C ARG A 57 12.44 -13.42 -3.87
N VAL A 58 12.80 -13.44 -2.59
CA VAL A 58 13.98 -14.12 -2.04
C VAL A 58 13.50 -15.25 -1.15
N ARG A 59 13.37 -16.46 -1.71
CA ARG A 59 12.93 -17.68 -1.01
C ARG A 59 14.13 -18.48 -0.50
N ALA A 60 13.86 -19.54 0.27
CA ALA A 60 14.88 -20.38 0.90
C ALA A 60 15.93 -20.89 -0.10
N GLU A 61 15.49 -21.35 -1.28
CA GLU A 61 16.37 -21.86 -2.33
C GLU A 61 17.32 -20.75 -2.82
N ALA A 62 16.76 -19.56 -3.03
CA ALA A 62 17.55 -18.41 -3.44
C ALA A 62 18.59 -18.01 -2.38
N LEU A 63 18.25 -18.13 -1.10
CA LEU A 63 19.20 -17.89 0.00
C LEU A 63 20.31 -18.94 0.02
N ALA A 64 19.99 -20.24 -0.15
CA ALA A 64 20.97 -21.33 -0.11
C ALA A 64 22.11 -21.16 -1.13
N GLU A 65 21.82 -20.60 -2.29
CA GLU A 65 22.79 -20.38 -3.37
C GLU A 65 23.72 -19.17 -3.16
N ARG A 66 23.61 -18.44 -2.03
CA ARG A 66 24.35 -17.19 -1.78
C ARG A 66 25.16 -17.25 -0.48
N PRO A 67 26.29 -17.96 -0.49
CA PRO A 67 27.08 -18.15 0.74
C PRO A 67 27.70 -16.85 1.30
N ARG A 68 27.88 -15.83 0.44
CA ARG A 68 28.43 -14.53 0.84
C ARG A 68 27.40 -13.55 1.38
N LEU A 69 26.10 -13.84 1.23
CA LEU A 69 25.03 -12.93 1.66
C LEU A 69 25.00 -12.85 3.20
N ARG A 70 25.10 -11.65 3.70
CA ARG A 70 25.19 -11.32 5.14
C ARG A 70 24.05 -10.46 5.63
N TYR A 71 23.34 -9.77 4.70
CA TYR A 71 22.28 -8.83 5.05
C TYR A 71 21.30 -8.62 3.91
N ILE A 72 20.01 -8.44 4.27
CA ILE A 72 18.95 -8.08 3.33
C ILE A 72 18.24 -6.83 3.84
N SER A 73 18.16 -5.79 3.01
CA SER A 73 17.34 -4.60 3.26
C SER A 73 16.13 -4.62 2.32
N VAL A 74 14.95 -4.75 2.88
CA VAL A 74 13.70 -4.63 2.15
C VAL A 74 13.33 -3.15 2.09
N SER A 75 13.39 -2.55 0.90
CA SER A 75 13.00 -1.15 0.67
C SER A 75 11.48 -1.03 0.56
N ALA A 76 10.79 -1.44 1.62
CA ALA A 76 9.33 -1.37 1.80
C ALA A 76 8.97 -1.57 3.27
N THR A 77 7.74 -1.23 3.66
CA THR A 77 7.20 -1.61 4.98
C THR A 77 6.87 -3.12 5.01
N GLY A 78 6.20 -3.64 3.97
CA GLY A 78 5.92 -5.07 3.85
C GLY A 78 7.16 -5.84 3.37
N TYR A 79 7.45 -6.96 3.99
CA TYR A 79 8.63 -7.80 3.73
C TYR A 79 8.27 -9.25 3.32
N ASP A 80 7.05 -9.45 2.89
CA ASP A 80 6.51 -10.75 2.41
C ASP A 80 7.23 -11.30 1.17
N CYS A 81 8.04 -10.48 0.50
CA CYS A 81 8.92 -10.93 -0.60
C CYS A 81 10.12 -11.75 -0.12
N VAL A 82 10.52 -11.70 1.16
CA VAL A 82 11.66 -12.44 1.72
C VAL A 82 11.17 -13.56 2.64
N ASP A 83 11.78 -14.74 2.53
CA ASP A 83 11.63 -15.81 3.52
C ASP A 83 12.50 -15.47 4.75
N ILE A 84 11.86 -14.76 5.71
CA ILE A 84 12.55 -14.26 6.91
C ILE A 84 12.95 -15.39 7.86
N ALA A 85 12.24 -16.52 7.87
CA ALA A 85 12.60 -17.68 8.68
C ALA A 85 13.86 -18.37 8.12
N ALA A 86 13.90 -18.60 6.80
CA ALA A 86 15.08 -19.15 6.15
C ALA A 86 16.31 -18.22 6.26
N ALA A 87 16.11 -16.92 6.18
CA ALA A 87 17.18 -15.93 6.41
C ALA A 87 17.70 -16.01 7.87
N GLY A 88 16.78 -16.07 8.84
CA GLY A 88 17.12 -16.22 10.27
C GLY A 88 17.92 -17.47 10.57
N HIS A 89 17.53 -18.65 10.03
CA HIS A 89 18.29 -19.89 10.18
C HIS A 89 19.72 -19.81 9.63
N ARG A 90 19.99 -18.88 8.71
CA ARG A 90 21.32 -18.64 8.16
C ARG A 90 22.10 -17.51 8.85
N GLY A 91 21.55 -16.95 9.91
CA GLY A 91 22.17 -15.81 10.59
C GLY A 91 22.17 -14.53 9.75
N ILE A 92 21.23 -14.36 8.81
CA ILE A 92 21.13 -13.19 7.93
C ILE A 92 20.04 -12.25 8.47
N PRO A 93 20.41 -11.08 9.05
CA PRO A 93 19.42 -10.08 9.44
C PRO A 93 18.66 -9.55 8.22
N VAL A 94 17.33 -9.38 8.36
CA VAL A 94 16.47 -8.78 7.38
C VAL A 94 15.86 -7.52 7.98
N SER A 95 16.10 -6.37 7.38
CA SER A 95 15.50 -5.10 7.80
C SER A 95 14.46 -4.62 6.79
N ASN A 96 13.45 -3.90 7.28
CA ASN A 96 12.48 -3.21 6.46
C ASN A 96 12.55 -1.67 6.64
N VAL A 97 11.66 -0.92 5.99
CA VAL A 97 11.49 0.52 6.20
C VAL A 97 10.08 0.80 6.74
N PRO A 98 9.92 0.97 8.06
CA PRO A 98 8.60 0.91 8.69
C PRO A 98 7.73 2.16 8.55
N VAL A 99 8.27 3.36 8.24
CA VAL A 99 7.53 4.63 8.45
C VAL A 99 7.56 5.59 7.25
N TYR A 100 8.06 5.23 6.10
CA TYR A 100 8.26 6.16 4.98
C TYR A 100 6.97 6.65 4.29
N GLY A 101 5.93 5.81 4.22
CA GLY A 101 4.76 6.03 3.37
C GLY A 101 3.49 6.44 4.10
N THR A 102 3.51 6.67 5.42
CA THR A 102 2.30 6.91 6.23
C THR A 102 1.46 8.07 5.69
N ASP A 103 2.05 9.25 5.51
CA ASP A 103 1.33 10.42 5.01
C ASP A 103 0.93 10.27 3.53
N SER A 104 1.78 9.65 2.72
CA SER A 104 1.50 9.39 1.31
C SER A 104 0.25 8.53 1.13
N VAL A 105 0.17 7.40 1.86
CA VAL A 105 -1.00 6.50 1.78
C VAL A 105 -2.25 7.15 2.35
N ALA A 106 -2.14 7.87 3.48
CA ALA A 106 -3.28 8.57 4.05
C ALA A 106 -3.81 9.66 3.10
N GLN A 107 -2.91 10.44 2.47
CA GLN A 107 -3.29 11.42 1.45
C GLN A 107 -3.95 10.75 0.24
N TYR A 108 -3.42 9.63 -0.23
CA TYR A 108 -3.99 8.87 -1.34
C TYR A 108 -5.44 8.43 -1.04
N VAL A 109 -5.72 7.94 0.18
CA VAL A 109 -7.09 7.53 0.58
C VAL A 109 -8.08 8.68 0.38
N PHE A 110 -7.73 9.90 0.80
CA PHE A 110 -8.60 11.06 0.61
C PHE A 110 -8.66 11.55 -0.83
N SER A 111 -7.55 11.52 -1.56
CA SER A 111 -7.54 11.80 -3.00
C SER A 111 -8.48 10.86 -3.76
N ALA A 112 -8.43 9.57 -3.44
CA ALA A 112 -9.29 8.54 -4.02
C ALA A 112 -10.76 8.73 -3.65
N LEU A 113 -11.06 9.00 -2.38
CA LEU A 113 -12.42 9.26 -1.91
C LEU A 113 -13.03 10.49 -2.58
N LEU A 114 -12.28 11.61 -2.61
CA LEU A 114 -12.72 12.85 -3.25
C LEU A 114 -12.86 12.68 -4.76
N HIS A 115 -12.02 11.87 -5.41
CA HIS A 115 -12.20 11.52 -6.83
C HIS A 115 -13.57 10.84 -7.07
N VAL A 116 -13.96 9.88 -6.23
CA VAL A 116 -15.25 9.19 -6.35
C VAL A 116 -16.42 10.14 -6.06
N TRP A 117 -16.34 10.94 -5.00
CA TRP A 117 -17.47 11.76 -4.53
C TRP A 117 -17.62 13.10 -5.25
N HIS A 118 -16.56 13.66 -5.81
CA HIS A 118 -16.61 14.93 -6.56
C HIS A 118 -16.44 14.78 -8.07
N ASN A 119 -15.86 13.67 -8.54
CA ASN A 119 -15.64 13.41 -9.96
C ASN A 119 -15.12 14.62 -10.76
N ILE A 120 -14.14 15.34 -10.19
CA ILE A 120 -13.62 16.59 -10.75
C ILE A 120 -13.12 16.39 -12.19
N ALA A 121 -12.41 15.28 -12.45
CA ALA A 121 -11.90 14.96 -13.77
C ALA A 121 -13.03 14.77 -14.81
N GLY A 122 -14.11 14.07 -14.41
CA GLY A 122 -15.28 13.87 -15.28
C GLY A 122 -16.01 15.17 -15.58
N HIS A 123 -16.19 16.07 -14.59
CA HIS A 123 -16.78 17.39 -14.80
C HIS A 123 -15.88 18.27 -15.67
N ALA A 124 -14.56 18.28 -15.45
CA ALA A 124 -13.62 19.02 -16.29
C ALA A 124 -13.65 18.56 -17.75
N ALA A 125 -13.69 17.24 -17.98
CA ALA A 125 -13.81 16.68 -19.32
C ALA A 125 -15.13 17.10 -20.01
N ALA A 126 -16.24 17.10 -19.29
CA ALA A 126 -17.53 17.56 -19.80
C ALA A 126 -17.50 19.05 -20.18
N VAL A 127 -16.86 19.89 -19.39
CA VAL A 127 -16.66 21.31 -19.72
C VAL A 127 -15.82 21.47 -21.00
N GLN A 128 -14.72 20.73 -21.12
CA GLN A 128 -13.85 20.75 -22.30
C GLN A 128 -14.59 20.24 -23.56
N ALA A 129 -15.53 19.31 -23.41
CA ALA A 129 -16.38 18.82 -24.48
C ALA A 129 -17.50 19.81 -24.87
N GLY A 130 -17.59 20.98 -24.22
CA GLY A 130 -18.60 22.01 -24.53
C GLY A 130 -19.95 21.78 -23.85
N GLU A 131 -20.09 20.76 -23.00
CA GLU A 131 -21.39 20.42 -22.37
C GLU A 131 -21.91 21.58 -21.50
N TRP A 132 -21.03 22.36 -20.84
CA TRP A 132 -21.48 23.48 -20.02
C TRP A 132 -22.06 24.62 -20.86
N GLY A 133 -21.42 24.96 -22.01
CA GLY A 133 -21.92 25.97 -22.90
C GLY A 133 -23.25 25.61 -23.60
N ALA A 134 -23.59 24.31 -23.64
CA ALA A 134 -24.85 23.82 -24.18
C ALA A 134 -25.97 23.71 -23.13
N GLN A 135 -25.70 23.96 -21.83
CA GLN A 135 -26.70 23.90 -20.77
C GLN A 135 -27.52 25.22 -20.72
N PRO A 136 -28.82 25.16 -20.40
CA PRO A 136 -29.61 26.35 -20.13
C PRO A 136 -29.30 26.98 -18.78
N ASP A 137 -28.72 26.21 -17.85
CA ASP A 137 -28.45 26.64 -16.50
C ASP A 137 -26.97 27.04 -16.31
N TRP A 138 -26.70 27.90 -15.35
CA TRP A 138 -25.36 28.39 -14.99
C TRP A 138 -24.47 27.32 -14.38
N SER A 139 -25.01 26.18 -13.97
CA SER A 139 -24.33 25.07 -13.32
C SER A 139 -24.94 23.73 -13.70
N PHE A 140 -24.13 22.67 -13.73
CA PHE A 140 -24.58 21.28 -13.90
C PHE A 140 -23.64 20.31 -13.18
N TRP A 141 -24.13 19.09 -12.94
CA TRP A 141 -23.31 18.00 -12.39
C TRP A 141 -23.68 16.67 -13.06
N LYS A 142 -22.67 15.83 -13.27
CA LYS A 142 -22.79 14.51 -13.94
C LYS A 142 -23.15 13.40 -12.96
N THR A 143 -22.76 13.56 -11.69
CA THR A 143 -22.95 12.57 -10.62
C THR A 143 -23.35 13.30 -9.34
N PRO A 144 -24.09 12.65 -8.41
CA PRO A 144 -24.35 13.23 -7.10
C PRO A 144 -23.03 13.58 -6.39
N LEU A 145 -22.94 14.81 -5.89
CA LEU A 145 -21.81 15.28 -5.11
C LEU A 145 -22.07 15.01 -3.62
N THR A 146 -21.05 14.59 -2.89
CA THR A 146 -21.19 14.21 -1.49
C THR A 146 -20.19 14.93 -0.62
N GLU A 147 -20.65 15.53 0.50
CA GLU A 147 -19.79 16.11 1.52
C GLU A 147 -19.29 15.03 2.49
N LEU A 148 -18.04 15.19 2.99
CA LEU A 148 -17.46 14.30 3.97
C LEU A 148 -18.00 14.54 5.38
N ARG A 149 -18.34 15.80 5.71
CA ARG A 149 -18.84 16.19 7.04
C ARG A 149 -20.06 15.37 7.43
N GLY A 150 -20.02 14.80 8.65
CA GLY A 150 -21.10 13.98 9.20
C GLY A 150 -21.14 12.54 8.67
N LYS A 151 -20.24 12.16 7.73
CA LYS A 151 -20.08 10.78 7.27
C LYS A 151 -19.20 9.98 8.24
N THR A 152 -19.29 8.65 8.17
CA THR A 152 -18.50 7.73 8.99
C THR A 152 -17.40 7.08 8.15
N MET A 153 -16.16 7.25 8.59
CA MET A 153 -14.98 6.55 8.08
C MET A 153 -14.73 5.30 8.94
N GLY A 154 -14.96 4.12 8.40
CA GLY A 154 -14.58 2.83 9.00
C GLY A 154 -13.16 2.45 8.60
N ILE A 155 -12.30 2.21 9.58
CA ILE A 155 -10.87 1.90 9.37
C ILE A 155 -10.59 0.50 9.89
N VAL A 156 -10.22 -0.43 8.99
CA VAL A 156 -9.78 -1.78 9.36
C VAL A 156 -8.26 -1.83 9.38
N GLY A 157 -7.69 -1.98 10.57
CA GLY A 157 -6.26 -1.80 10.84
C GLY A 157 -5.94 -0.38 11.30
N PHE A 158 -5.94 -0.14 12.62
CA PHE A 158 -5.74 1.18 13.22
C PHE A 158 -4.29 1.38 13.72
N GLY A 159 -3.33 0.90 12.89
CA GLY A 159 -1.91 1.17 13.04
C GLY A 159 -1.52 2.58 12.59
N ARG A 160 -0.24 2.80 12.23
CA ARG A 160 0.28 4.13 11.83
C ARG A 160 -0.52 4.78 10.69
N ILE A 161 -0.77 4.03 9.61
CA ILE A 161 -1.51 4.55 8.44
C ILE A 161 -2.98 4.77 8.80
N GLY A 162 -3.63 3.79 9.42
CA GLY A 162 -5.04 3.90 9.82
C GLY A 162 -5.29 5.07 10.76
N ARG A 163 -4.40 5.31 11.74
CA ARG A 163 -4.47 6.48 12.63
C ARG A 163 -4.36 7.78 11.84
N ARG A 164 -3.42 7.86 10.89
CA ARG A 164 -3.26 9.06 10.06
C ARG A 164 -4.47 9.31 9.17
N VAL A 165 -5.08 8.26 8.61
CA VAL A 165 -6.36 8.35 7.89
C VAL A 165 -7.47 8.84 8.81
N GLY A 166 -7.54 8.34 10.05
CA GLY A 166 -8.51 8.79 11.05
C GLY A 166 -8.35 10.26 11.43
N GLU A 167 -7.12 10.76 11.60
CA GLU A 167 -6.83 12.19 11.82
C GLU A 167 -7.35 13.06 10.67
N LEU A 168 -7.09 12.66 9.43
CA LEU A 168 -7.58 13.38 8.26
C LEU A 168 -9.11 13.31 8.15
N ALA A 169 -9.72 12.14 8.44
CA ALA A 169 -11.18 12.00 8.48
C ALA A 169 -11.80 12.95 9.50
N HIS A 170 -11.25 13.00 10.71
CA HIS A 170 -11.68 13.94 11.74
C HIS A 170 -11.55 15.39 11.28
N ALA A 171 -10.43 15.78 10.64
CA ALA A 171 -10.23 17.12 10.12
C ALA A 171 -11.25 17.53 9.05
N PHE A 172 -11.76 16.55 8.27
CA PHE A 172 -12.88 16.74 7.34
C PHE A 172 -14.27 16.70 8.00
N GLY A 173 -14.36 16.59 9.34
CA GLY A 173 -15.62 16.54 10.06
C GLY A 173 -16.35 15.19 9.98
N MET A 174 -15.65 14.12 9.67
CA MET A 174 -16.17 12.75 9.68
C MET A 174 -16.12 12.17 11.11
N SER A 175 -17.03 11.22 11.39
CA SER A 175 -16.91 10.30 12.52
C SER A 175 -15.96 9.16 12.14
N VAL A 176 -15.16 8.67 13.09
CA VAL A 176 -14.22 7.58 12.85
C VAL A 176 -14.62 6.35 13.64
N MET A 177 -14.73 5.22 12.96
CA MET A 177 -14.86 3.89 13.58
C MET A 177 -13.62 3.06 13.22
N ALA A 178 -13.06 2.36 14.19
CA ALA A 178 -11.87 1.55 13.99
C ALA A 178 -12.07 0.09 14.41
N HIS A 179 -11.50 -0.82 13.63
CA HIS A 179 -11.36 -2.24 13.97
C HIS A 179 -9.88 -2.62 13.87
N ASP A 180 -9.36 -3.25 14.91
CA ASP A 180 -8.00 -3.80 14.93
C ASP A 180 -7.96 -5.03 15.85
N ALA A 181 -7.07 -5.97 15.57
CA ALA A 181 -6.79 -7.11 16.46
C ALA A 181 -6.17 -6.63 17.79
N PHE A 182 -5.42 -5.52 17.76
CA PHE A 182 -4.79 -4.92 18.93
C PHE A 182 -5.32 -3.50 19.13
N ARG A 183 -6.23 -3.33 20.10
CA ARG A 183 -6.74 -2.01 20.46
C ARG A 183 -5.67 -1.25 21.24
N GLY A 184 -5.12 -0.20 20.63
CA GLY A 184 -4.24 0.75 21.30
C GLY A 184 -5.04 1.86 22.00
N ALA A 185 -4.34 2.91 22.47
CA ALA A 185 -4.98 4.10 23.00
C ALA A 185 -5.88 4.78 21.98
N ASP A 186 -6.96 5.40 22.44
CA ASP A 186 -7.84 6.23 21.63
C ASP A 186 -7.05 7.40 21.01
N PRO A 187 -7.46 7.89 19.83
CA PRO A 187 -6.67 8.87 19.08
C PRO A 187 -6.74 10.30 19.63
N GLY A 188 -7.52 10.56 20.70
CA GLY A 188 -7.64 11.89 21.32
C GLY A 188 -8.54 12.88 20.58
N TYR A 189 -9.32 12.43 19.59
CA TYR A 189 -10.36 13.21 18.91
C TYR A 189 -11.71 12.50 18.95
N ALA A 190 -12.79 13.25 18.77
CA ALA A 190 -14.17 12.76 18.75
C ALA A 190 -14.93 13.35 17.54
N PRO A 191 -15.92 12.62 16.97
CA PRO A 191 -16.37 11.27 17.38
C PRO A 191 -15.41 10.16 16.95
N PHE A 192 -15.08 9.26 17.88
CA PHE A 192 -14.30 8.04 17.61
C PHE A 192 -14.91 6.86 18.38
N ALA A 193 -14.93 5.66 17.77
CA ALA A 193 -15.35 4.43 18.43
C ALA A 193 -14.58 3.21 17.91
N TRP A 194 -14.25 2.28 18.83
CA TRP A 194 -13.86 0.92 18.45
C TRP A 194 -15.11 0.10 18.17
N ALA A 195 -15.08 -0.68 17.08
CA ALA A 195 -16.22 -1.50 16.67
C ALA A 195 -15.81 -2.95 16.33
N ALA A 196 -16.77 -3.86 16.37
CA ALA A 196 -16.64 -5.15 15.72
C ALA A 196 -16.57 -4.97 14.18
N LEU A 197 -15.98 -5.94 13.49
CA LEU A 197 -15.77 -5.83 12.04
C LEU A 197 -17.09 -5.64 11.29
N GLU A 198 -18.09 -6.46 11.61
CA GLU A 198 -19.40 -6.43 10.97
C GLU A 198 -20.16 -5.12 11.27
N GLU A 199 -20.05 -4.59 12.46
CA GLU A 199 -20.63 -3.32 12.87
C GLU A 199 -19.99 -2.16 12.09
N LEU A 200 -18.66 -2.17 11.98
CA LEU A 200 -17.92 -1.18 11.20
C LEU A 200 -18.38 -1.16 9.73
N PHE A 201 -18.49 -2.33 9.09
CA PHE A 201 -18.96 -2.42 7.71
C PHE A 201 -20.40 -1.92 7.54
N ALA A 202 -21.28 -2.20 8.51
CA ALA A 202 -22.69 -1.80 8.45
C ALA A 202 -22.90 -0.29 8.67
N ALA A 203 -22.12 0.32 9.57
CA ALA A 203 -22.31 1.71 9.99
C ALA A 203 -21.56 2.72 9.11
N SER A 204 -20.52 2.30 8.38
CA SER A 204 -19.63 3.21 7.66
C SER A 204 -20.19 3.66 6.32
N ASP A 205 -19.90 4.92 5.97
CA ASP A 205 -20.10 5.46 4.61
C ASP A 205 -18.86 5.21 3.73
N VAL A 206 -17.71 5.08 4.36
CA VAL A 206 -16.45 4.69 3.72
C VAL A 206 -15.78 3.63 4.57
N VAL A 207 -15.34 2.53 3.96
CA VAL A 207 -14.49 1.52 4.62
C VAL A 207 -13.11 1.56 3.98
N SER A 208 -12.07 1.75 4.79
CA SER A 208 -10.67 1.81 4.33
C SER A 208 -9.82 0.75 5.02
N LEU A 209 -9.08 -0.05 4.23
CA LEU A 209 -8.30 -1.18 4.71
C LEU A 209 -6.83 -0.80 4.89
N HIS A 210 -6.30 -1.01 6.10
CA HIS A 210 -4.91 -0.72 6.49
C HIS A 210 -4.27 -1.84 7.34
N CYS A 211 -4.96 -2.98 7.47
CA CYS A 211 -4.41 -4.15 8.14
C CYS A 211 -3.38 -4.89 7.26
N PRO A 212 -2.39 -5.59 7.85
CA PRO A 212 -1.50 -6.46 7.12
C PRO A 212 -2.28 -7.68 6.59
N LEU A 213 -1.73 -8.31 5.54
CA LEU A 213 -2.21 -9.61 5.07
C LEU A 213 -1.61 -10.71 5.94
N THR A 214 -2.46 -11.62 6.43
CA THR A 214 -2.10 -12.85 7.14
C THR A 214 -2.79 -14.05 6.49
N ALA A 215 -2.47 -15.26 6.91
CA ALA A 215 -3.15 -16.46 6.44
C ALA A 215 -4.64 -16.47 6.82
N GLU A 216 -4.98 -15.89 7.98
CA GLU A 216 -6.32 -15.91 8.56
C GLU A 216 -7.26 -14.87 7.93
N ASN A 217 -6.71 -13.78 7.37
CA ASN A 217 -7.52 -12.68 6.81
C ASN A 217 -7.51 -12.62 5.29
N GLN A 218 -7.02 -13.64 4.62
CA GLN A 218 -7.11 -13.74 3.17
C GLN A 218 -8.58 -13.78 2.72
N ALA A 219 -8.94 -12.91 1.76
CA ALA A 219 -10.29 -12.77 1.20
C ALA A 219 -11.39 -12.55 2.28
N PHE A 220 -11.04 -11.91 3.42
CA PHE A 220 -12.01 -11.68 4.48
C PHE A 220 -13.11 -10.70 4.06
N VAL A 221 -12.78 -9.71 3.19
CA VAL A 221 -13.79 -8.87 2.55
C VAL A 221 -14.40 -9.65 1.37
N ASN A 222 -15.51 -10.28 1.65
CA ASN A 222 -16.27 -11.14 0.76
C ASN A 222 -17.75 -10.73 0.74
N THR A 223 -18.58 -11.49 0.05
CA THR A 223 -20.02 -11.24 -0.07
C THR A 223 -20.69 -10.98 1.29
N ASN A 224 -20.28 -11.68 2.37
CA ASN A 224 -20.91 -11.51 3.69
C ASN A 224 -20.69 -10.09 4.24
N LEU A 225 -19.46 -9.56 4.18
CA LEU A 225 -19.17 -8.20 4.63
C LEU A 225 -19.66 -7.14 3.65
N LEU A 226 -19.52 -7.36 2.34
CA LEU A 226 -20.03 -6.47 1.32
C LEU A 226 -21.55 -6.27 1.43
N ASN A 227 -22.29 -7.34 1.77
CA ASN A 227 -23.74 -7.27 1.99
C ASN A 227 -24.13 -6.53 3.27
N ARG A 228 -23.23 -6.20 4.17
CA ARG A 228 -23.51 -5.36 5.34
C ARG A 228 -23.33 -3.88 5.04
N MET A 229 -22.50 -3.52 4.06
CA MET A 229 -22.22 -2.11 3.74
C MET A 229 -23.50 -1.37 3.32
N LYS A 230 -23.53 -0.07 3.52
CA LYS A 230 -24.57 0.79 2.95
C LYS A 230 -24.54 0.75 1.43
N PRO A 231 -25.68 0.84 0.73
CA PRO A 231 -25.69 0.92 -0.75
C PRO A 231 -24.94 2.15 -1.29
N THR A 232 -24.79 3.19 -0.48
CA THR A 232 -24.05 4.42 -0.81
C THR A 232 -22.57 4.37 -0.43
N ALA A 233 -22.11 3.27 0.19
CA ALA A 233 -20.78 3.19 0.75
C ALA A 233 -19.70 3.01 -0.32
N VAL A 234 -18.49 3.49 0.02
CA VAL A 234 -17.27 3.34 -0.77
C VAL A 234 -16.29 2.44 -0.04
N LEU A 235 -15.72 1.45 -0.72
CA LEU A 235 -14.64 0.61 -0.21
C LEU A 235 -13.30 1.08 -0.77
N ILE A 236 -12.28 1.26 0.09
CA ILE A 236 -10.92 1.65 -0.31
C ILE A 236 -9.91 0.60 0.18
N ASN A 237 -9.11 0.07 -0.74
CA ASN A 237 -8.02 -0.83 -0.39
C ASN A 237 -6.68 -0.30 -0.93
N ALA A 238 -5.87 0.25 -0.06
CA ALA A 238 -4.49 0.66 -0.32
C ALA A 238 -3.49 -0.13 0.56
N SER A 239 -3.86 -1.36 0.96
CA SER A 239 -3.06 -2.23 1.81
C SER A 239 -2.52 -3.44 1.05
N ARG A 240 -3.32 -4.50 0.91
CA ARG A 240 -2.96 -5.72 0.16
C ARG A 240 -4.17 -6.23 -0.63
N GLY A 241 -3.94 -6.58 -1.91
CA GLY A 241 -4.99 -7.10 -2.80
C GLY A 241 -5.69 -8.34 -2.27
N PRO A 242 -4.96 -9.36 -1.79
CA PRO A 242 -5.57 -10.60 -1.28
C PRO A 242 -6.46 -10.46 -0.03
N LEU A 243 -6.58 -9.29 0.58
CA LEU A 243 -7.60 -9.03 1.62
C LEU A 243 -9.02 -9.06 1.06
N LEU A 244 -9.17 -8.83 -0.25
CA LEU A 244 -10.45 -8.82 -0.95
C LEU A 244 -10.68 -10.15 -1.69
N ASN A 245 -11.93 -10.63 -1.68
CA ASN A 245 -12.40 -11.50 -2.73
C ASN A 245 -12.79 -10.62 -3.94
N GLU A 246 -11.94 -10.57 -4.95
CA GLU A 246 -12.10 -9.70 -6.12
C GLU A 246 -13.35 -10.01 -6.94
N ARG A 247 -13.76 -11.29 -7.01
CA ARG A 247 -14.99 -11.71 -7.69
C ARG A 247 -16.23 -11.21 -6.96
N ASP A 248 -16.25 -11.33 -5.63
CA ASP A 248 -17.35 -10.87 -4.80
C ASP A 248 -17.49 -9.34 -4.87
N LEU A 249 -16.34 -8.62 -4.84
CA LEU A 249 -16.32 -7.17 -4.98
C LEU A 249 -16.86 -6.73 -6.35
N ALA A 250 -16.42 -7.35 -7.44
CA ALA A 250 -16.93 -7.08 -8.79
C ALA A 250 -18.45 -7.33 -8.87
N GLY A 251 -18.94 -8.43 -8.28
CA GLY A 251 -20.37 -8.73 -8.20
C GLY A 251 -21.16 -7.67 -7.42
N ALA A 252 -20.65 -7.24 -6.26
CA ALA A 252 -21.28 -6.20 -5.44
C ALA A 252 -21.37 -4.85 -6.17
N LEU A 253 -20.32 -4.47 -6.88
CA LEU A 253 -20.31 -3.24 -7.70
C LEU A 253 -21.27 -3.33 -8.88
N ASN A 254 -21.27 -4.43 -9.63
CA ASN A 254 -22.10 -4.63 -10.81
C ASN A 254 -23.60 -4.69 -10.50
N THR A 255 -23.95 -5.15 -9.30
CA THR A 255 -25.35 -5.17 -8.81
C THR A 255 -25.76 -3.90 -8.07
N GLY A 256 -24.84 -2.94 -7.87
CA GLY A 256 -25.13 -1.73 -7.11
C GLY A 256 -25.28 -1.98 -5.60
N ARG A 257 -24.75 -3.08 -5.08
CA ARG A 257 -24.82 -3.40 -3.64
C ARG A 257 -24.01 -2.40 -2.80
N ILE A 258 -22.92 -1.88 -3.36
CA ILE A 258 -22.15 -0.74 -2.85
C ILE A 258 -21.97 0.28 -3.97
N ALA A 259 -21.78 1.55 -3.61
CA ALA A 259 -21.72 2.65 -4.58
C ALA A 259 -20.45 2.62 -5.44
N ALA A 260 -19.31 2.38 -4.84
CA ALA A 260 -18.02 2.40 -5.53
C ALA A 260 -16.92 1.67 -4.74
N ALA A 261 -15.83 1.36 -5.42
CA ALA A 261 -14.58 0.95 -4.79
C ALA A 261 -13.37 1.64 -5.40
N VAL A 262 -12.33 1.83 -4.59
CA VAL A 262 -11.00 2.23 -5.05
C VAL A 262 -9.99 1.20 -4.56
N VAL A 263 -9.23 0.61 -5.46
CA VAL A 263 -8.19 -0.36 -5.14
C VAL A 263 -6.86 0.07 -5.74
N ASP A 264 -5.87 0.26 -4.89
CA ASP A 264 -4.48 0.53 -5.31
C ASP A 264 -3.68 -0.77 -5.46
N VAL A 265 -4.24 -1.85 -4.96
CA VAL A 265 -3.61 -3.18 -4.88
C VAL A 265 -4.57 -4.27 -5.33
N VAL A 266 -4.03 -5.29 -5.98
CA VAL A 266 -4.80 -6.45 -6.48
C VAL A 266 -4.13 -7.76 -6.07
N SER A 267 -4.86 -8.88 -6.21
CA SER A 267 -4.38 -10.20 -5.76
C SER A 267 -3.11 -10.67 -6.47
N ALA A 268 -2.92 -10.27 -7.73
CA ALA A 268 -1.72 -10.53 -8.51
C ALA A 268 -1.23 -9.22 -9.16
N GLU A 269 -0.02 -8.81 -8.82
CA GLU A 269 0.61 -7.61 -9.35
C GLU A 269 1.83 -7.96 -10.22
N PRO A 270 1.93 -7.44 -11.47
CA PRO A 270 0.93 -6.63 -12.19
C PRO A 270 -0.44 -7.31 -12.36
N ILE A 271 -1.49 -6.48 -12.50
CA ILE A 271 -2.88 -6.99 -12.66
C ILE A 271 -2.98 -7.92 -13.87
N ARG A 272 -3.65 -9.04 -13.70
CA ARG A 272 -3.85 -10.01 -14.77
C ARG A 272 -4.97 -9.55 -15.70
N PRO A 273 -4.89 -9.84 -17.03
CA PRO A 273 -5.93 -9.45 -17.97
C PRO A 273 -7.31 -10.06 -17.69
N ASP A 274 -7.36 -11.20 -16.98
CA ASP A 274 -8.59 -11.91 -16.58
C ASP A 274 -9.12 -11.49 -15.19
N ASN A 275 -8.54 -10.45 -14.57
CA ASN A 275 -8.99 -9.99 -13.26
C ASN A 275 -10.42 -9.41 -13.35
N PRO A 276 -11.37 -9.92 -12.54
CA PRO A 276 -12.78 -9.52 -12.61
C PRO A 276 -13.02 -8.04 -12.31
N LEU A 277 -12.11 -7.38 -11.62
CA LEU A 277 -12.23 -5.96 -11.30
C LEU A 277 -12.09 -5.07 -12.54
N LEU A 278 -11.39 -5.51 -13.60
CA LEU A 278 -11.21 -4.72 -14.82
C LEU A 278 -12.51 -4.43 -15.55
N SER A 279 -13.53 -5.26 -15.37
CA SER A 279 -14.86 -5.09 -15.97
C SER A 279 -15.94 -4.65 -14.97
N ALA A 280 -15.58 -4.42 -13.72
CA ALA A 280 -16.53 -3.98 -12.70
C ALA A 280 -16.93 -2.51 -12.89
N ARG A 281 -18.19 -2.19 -12.58
CA ARG A 281 -18.70 -0.81 -12.60
C ARG A 281 -18.20 -0.04 -11.38
N HIS A 282 -18.11 1.28 -11.51
CA HIS A 282 -17.83 2.19 -10.39
C HIS A 282 -16.58 1.81 -9.57
N ILE A 283 -15.55 1.32 -10.24
CA ILE A 283 -14.27 1.01 -9.64
C ILE A 283 -13.17 1.93 -10.18
N VAL A 284 -12.29 2.34 -9.30
CA VAL A 284 -11.02 3.00 -9.64
C VAL A 284 -9.90 2.05 -9.24
N ILE A 285 -9.05 1.69 -10.20
CA ILE A 285 -7.88 0.82 -9.98
C ILE A 285 -6.64 1.63 -10.28
N THR A 286 -5.70 1.67 -9.35
CA THR A 286 -4.39 2.31 -9.54
C THR A 286 -3.26 1.30 -9.35
N PRO A 287 -2.10 1.49 -9.99
CA PRO A 287 -1.06 0.46 -10.07
C PRO A 287 -0.10 0.51 -8.86
N HIS A 288 -0.62 0.36 -7.63
CA HIS A 288 0.11 0.30 -6.37
C HIS A 288 0.99 1.55 -6.14
N ILE A 289 0.38 2.73 -6.22
CA ILE A 289 1.06 4.03 -6.16
C ILE A 289 0.77 4.85 -4.89
N ALA A 290 -0.08 4.38 -3.99
CA ALA A 290 -0.42 5.11 -2.75
C ALA A 290 0.82 5.53 -1.92
N TRP A 291 1.89 4.74 -1.99
CA TRP A 291 3.17 4.99 -1.32
C TRP A 291 4.14 5.87 -2.12
N ALA A 292 3.93 6.07 -3.43
CA ALA A 292 4.96 6.42 -4.40
C ALA A 292 5.19 7.93 -4.57
N THR A 293 4.76 8.78 -3.63
CA THR A 293 5.10 10.21 -3.68
C THR A 293 6.62 10.39 -3.65
N ARG A 294 7.11 11.46 -4.24
CA ARG A 294 8.54 11.77 -4.30
C ARG A 294 9.15 11.80 -2.89
N GLU A 295 8.48 12.46 -1.96
CA GLU A 295 8.91 12.61 -0.57
C GLU A 295 8.96 11.26 0.16
N ALA A 296 7.98 10.39 -0.09
CA ALA A 296 7.97 9.05 0.49
C ALA A 296 9.12 8.20 -0.09
N ARG A 297 9.37 8.26 -1.41
CA ARG A 297 10.49 7.55 -2.04
C ARG A 297 11.86 8.06 -1.54
N GLN A 298 11.99 9.36 -1.30
CA GLN A 298 13.21 9.93 -0.71
C GLN A 298 13.42 9.44 0.73
N ARG A 299 12.37 9.44 1.58
CA ARG A 299 12.46 8.85 2.92
C ARG A 299 12.81 7.38 2.89
N LEU A 300 12.18 6.62 1.97
CA LEU A 300 12.45 5.20 1.77
C LEU A 300 13.91 4.94 1.43
N MET A 301 14.47 5.68 0.47
CA MET A 301 15.87 5.54 0.05
C MET A 301 16.83 5.89 1.17
N ARG A 302 16.60 7.00 1.88
CA ARG A 302 17.42 7.40 3.04
C ARG A 302 17.41 6.34 4.13
N THR A 303 16.24 5.85 4.55
CA THR A 303 16.16 4.82 5.59
C THR A 303 16.78 3.50 5.12
N THR A 304 16.69 3.17 3.82
CA THR A 304 17.42 2.02 3.25
C THR A 304 18.94 2.20 3.39
N ALA A 305 19.46 3.39 3.09
CA ALA A 305 20.88 3.71 3.29
C ALA A 305 21.29 3.63 4.77
N GLU A 306 20.49 4.20 5.68
CA GLU A 306 20.69 4.13 7.13
C GLU A 306 20.69 2.68 7.63
N ASN A 307 19.81 1.82 7.15
CA ASN A 307 19.77 0.40 7.49
C ASN A 307 21.05 -0.33 7.04
N VAL A 308 21.51 -0.10 5.81
CA VAL A 308 22.75 -0.67 5.27
C VAL A 308 23.94 -0.18 6.08
N LYS A 309 24.02 1.12 6.37
CA LYS A 309 25.07 1.71 7.19
C LYS A 309 25.14 1.08 8.59
N ALA A 310 24.00 1.01 9.27
CA ALA A 310 23.90 0.42 10.61
C ALA A 310 24.32 -1.05 10.63
N PHE A 311 23.98 -1.82 9.59
CA PHE A 311 24.47 -3.19 9.45
C PHE A 311 26.01 -3.24 9.29
N LEU A 312 26.59 -2.39 8.45
CA LEU A 312 28.05 -2.33 8.25
C LEU A 312 28.80 -1.93 9.53
N GLU A 313 28.17 -1.14 10.39
CA GLU A 313 28.68 -0.75 11.71
C GLU A 313 28.46 -1.83 12.80
N GLY A 314 27.86 -2.97 12.46
CA GLY A 314 27.59 -4.09 13.38
C GLY A 314 26.38 -3.87 14.29
N LYS A 315 25.50 -2.91 13.98
CA LYS A 315 24.29 -2.55 14.75
C LYS A 315 23.06 -2.49 13.84
N PRO A 316 22.64 -3.60 13.22
CA PRO A 316 21.51 -3.60 12.31
C PRO A 316 20.24 -3.07 13.02
N GLN A 317 19.48 -2.24 12.31
CA GLN A 317 18.23 -1.62 12.80
C GLN A 317 17.04 -2.01 11.93
N ASN A 318 15.81 -1.80 12.43
CA ASN A 318 14.55 -2.16 11.75
C ASN A 318 14.49 -3.64 11.34
N VAL A 319 15.13 -4.50 12.13
CA VAL A 319 15.22 -5.94 11.85
C VAL A 319 13.88 -6.61 12.13
N VAL A 320 13.44 -7.51 11.22
CA VAL A 320 12.11 -8.15 11.25
C VAL A 320 12.17 -9.65 11.51
N ASN A 321 13.34 -10.23 11.66
CA ASN A 321 13.53 -11.69 11.84
C ASN A 321 14.34 -12.08 13.10
N GLY A 322 14.22 -11.28 14.16
CA GLY A 322 14.61 -11.72 15.51
C GLY A 322 16.12 -11.73 15.81
N PHE A 323 16.88 -10.75 15.27
CA PHE A 323 18.28 -10.48 15.63
C PHE A 323 18.40 -9.36 16.64
#